data_f8480c72761658061f411d27dddc4d87
#
_entry.id   f8480c72761658061f411d27dddc4d87
#
_cell.length_a   1.000
_cell.length_b   1.000
_cell.length_c   1.000
_cell.angle_alpha   90.00
_cell.angle_beta   90.00
_cell.angle_gamma   90.00
#
_symmetry.space_group_name_H-M   'P 1'
#
loop_
_entity.id
_entity.type
_entity.pdbx_description
1 polymer ?
#
loop_
_entity_poly.entity_id
_entity_poly.type
_entity_poly.pdbx_seq_one_letter_code
_entity_poly.pdbx_strand_id
1 'polypeptide(L)'
;MTMNLSAEGRYALAAAGSSEAGAVDACQQWQTRVDLDRLPAGHYPLLPLIYRTLHLNGVEHPWLPRLAGIYRKVWYANQLLLPAVAAVAAAMEASDVAPLVVGGAALAPTVYPEPGLRPI
;
A
#
# COMPACT_ATOMS: atom_id res chain seq x y z
N MET A 1 9.07 -6.25 -21.62
CA MET A 1 7.65 -6.44 -21.27
C MET A 1 7.05 -5.09 -20.93
N THR A 2 6.23 -4.57 -21.82
CA THR A 2 5.54 -3.29 -21.59
C THR A 2 4.26 -3.59 -20.81
N MET A 3 4.21 -3.15 -19.56
CA MET A 3 2.94 -3.11 -18.82
C MET A 3 2.02 -2.07 -19.43
N ASN A 4 0.96 -2.51 -20.08
CA ASN A 4 -0.05 -1.62 -20.64
C ASN A 4 -1.02 -1.25 -19.50
N LEU A 5 -0.67 -0.21 -18.75
CA LEU A 5 -1.53 0.31 -17.69
C LEU A 5 -2.58 1.25 -18.28
N SER A 6 -3.81 1.13 -17.79
CA SER A 6 -4.86 2.12 -18.07
C SER A 6 -4.44 3.52 -17.59
N ALA A 7 -5.12 4.55 -18.08
CA ALA A 7 -4.85 5.92 -17.62
C ALA A 7 -5.03 6.04 -16.10
N GLU A 8 -6.09 5.41 -15.56
CA GLU A 8 -6.38 5.36 -14.12
C GLU A 8 -5.26 4.68 -13.35
N GLY A 9 -4.74 3.56 -13.86
CA GLY A 9 -3.63 2.82 -13.25
C GLY A 9 -2.35 3.64 -13.20
N ARG A 10 -2.05 4.41 -14.23
CA ARG A 10 -0.90 5.32 -14.25
C ARG A 10 -1.02 6.44 -13.22
N TYR A 11 -2.20 7.04 -13.10
CA TYR A 11 -2.43 8.07 -12.07
C TYR A 11 -2.37 7.49 -10.65
N ALA A 12 -2.91 6.28 -10.45
CA ALA A 12 -2.83 5.61 -9.15
C ALA A 12 -1.37 5.34 -8.74
N LEU A 13 -0.55 4.84 -9.64
CA LEU A 13 0.88 4.60 -9.38
C LEU A 13 1.64 5.89 -9.12
N ALA A 14 1.40 6.95 -9.90
CA ALA A 14 2.03 8.24 -9.68
C ALA A 14 1.60 8.87 -8.36
N ALA A 15 0.33 8.72 -7.99
CA ALA A 15 -0.20 9.19 -6.70
C ALA A 15 0.43 8.46 -5.51
N ALA A 16 0.72 7.18 -5.66
CA ALA A 16 1.34 6.35 -4.63
C ALA A 16 2.87 6.54 -4.54
N GLY A 17 3.51 7.04 -5.60
CA GLY A 17 4.96 6.95 -5.80
C GLY A 17 5.80 7.97 -5.03
N SER A 18 5.25 9.13 -4.63
CA SER A 18 6.04 10.16 -3.95
C SER A 18 5.18 11.10 -3.11
N SER A 19 5.84 11.91 -2.26
CA SER A 19 5.22 13.00 -1.50
C SER A 19 5.31 14.36 -2.20
N GLU A 20 5.70 14.38 -3.45
CA GLU A 20 5.88 15.62 -4.24
C GLU A 20 4.54 16.15 -4.77
N ALA A 21 4.56 17.43 -5.18
CA ALA A 21 3.38 18.10 -5.75
C ALA A 21 2.79 17.38 -6.97
N GLY A 22 3.63 16.74 -7.78
CA GLY A 22 3.19 15.91 -8.90
C GLY A 22 2.36 14.71 -8.49
N ALA A 23 2.64 14.11 -7.33
CA ALA A 23 1.84 13.02 -6.79
C ALA A 23 0.46 13.49 -6.30
N VAL A 24 0.38 14.71 -5.77
CA VAL A 24 -0.91 15.33 -5.39
C VAL A 24 -1.78 15.57 -6.62
N ASP A 25 -1.22 16.11 -7.70
CA ASP A 25 -1.94 16.28 -8.96
C ASP A 25 -2.41 14.94 -9.52
N ALA A 26 -1.55 13.93 -9.50
CA ALA A 26 -1.91 12.57 -9.90
C ALA A 26 -3.06 11.99 -9.07
N CYS A 27 -3.09 12.25 -7.76
CA CYS A 27 -4.21 11.91 -6.89
C CYS A 27 -5.52 12.54 -7.35
N GLN A 28 -5.49 13.83 -7.66
CA GLN A 28 -6.67 14.56 -8.13
C GLN A 28 -7.17 14.02 -9.47
N GLN A 29 -6.26 13.73 -10.40
CA GLN A 29 -6.60 13.12 -11.69
C GLN A 29 -7.18 11.71 -11.53
N TRP A 30 -6.59 10.89 -10.68
CA TRP A 30 -7.09 9.55 -10.37
C TRP A 30 -8.50 9.60 -9.77
N GLN A 31 -8.73 10.49 -8.81
CA GLN A 31 -10.00 10.67 -8.14
C GLN A 31 -11.15 11.00 -9.10
N THR A 32 -10.90 11.81 -10.12
CA THR A 32 -11.92 12.17 -11.11
C THR A 32 -12.30 11.03 -12.04
N ARG A 33 -11.51 9.96 -12.11
CA ARG A 33 -11.63 8.85 -13.05
C ARG A 33 -12.15 7.56 -12.43
N VAL A 34 -12.15 7.46 -11.10
CA VAL A 34 -12.51 6.23 -10.39
C VAL A 34 -13.64 6.48 -9.40
N ASP A 35 -14.39 5.42 -9.13
CA ASP A 35 -15.36 5.35 -8.04
C ASP A 35 -14.73 4.54 -6.91
N LEU A 36 -14.61 5.12 -5.71
CA LEU A 36 -14.00 4.48 -4.56
C LEU A 36 -14.74 3.20 -4.14
N ASP A 37 -16.04 3.11 -4.42
CA ASP A 37 -16.84 1.93 -4.13
C ASP A 37 -16.71 0.83 -5.20
N ARG A 38 -16.11 1.13 -6.34
CA ARG A 38 -15.95 0.22 -7.49
C ARG A 38 -14.54 0.26 -8.06
N LEU A 39 -13.53 0.31 -7.21
CA LEU A 39 -12.14 0.34 -7.66
C LEU A 39 -11.74 -0.96 -8.37
N PRO A 40 -10.94 -0.88 -9.44
CA PRO A 40 -10.24 -2.03 -9.97
C PRO A 40 -9.38 -2.68 -8.87
N ALA A 41 -9.34 -4.03 -8.84
CA ALA A 41 -8.65 -4.78 -7.79
C ALA A 41 -7.18 -4.38 -7.61
N GLY A 42 -6.49 -4.04 -8.70
CA GLY A 42 -5.09 -3.61 -8.67
C GLY A 42 -4.83 -2.26 -7.99
N HIS A 43 -5.87 -1.45 -7.75
CA HIS A 43 -5.73 -0.15 -7.07
C HIS A 43 -5.76 -0.27 -5.54
N TYR A 44 -6.40 -1.31 -4.99
CA TYR A 44 -6.53 -1.48 -3.54
C TYR A 44 -5.20 -1.48 -2.79
N PRO A 45 -4.15 -2.19 -3.23
CA PRO A 45 -2.86 -2.18 -2.55
C PRO A 45 -2.17 -0.82 -2.53
N LEU A 46 -2.57 0.11 -3.41
CA LEU A 46 -2.00 1.45 -3.51
C LEU A 46 -2.70 2.48 -2.60
N LEU A 47 -3.88 2.17 -2.08
CA LEU A 47 -4.66 3.12 -1.28
C LEU A 47 -3.94 3.63 -0.03
N PRO A 48 -3.22 2.81 0.75
CA PRO A 48 -2.42 3.32 1.86
C PRO A 48 -1.34 4.31 1.44
N LEU A 49 -0.69 4.09 0.30
CA LEU A 49 0.32 5.00 -0.25
C LEU A 49 -0.31 6.31 -0.73
N ILE A 50 -1.47 6.26 -1.36
CA ILE A 50 -2.24 7.44 -1.76
C ILE A 50 -2.65 8.25 -0.53
N TYR A 51 -3.12 7.59 0.52
CA TYR A 51 -3.40 8.24 1.80
C TYR A 51 -2.17 8.97 2.34
N ARG A 52 -1.01 8.31 2.35
CA ARG A 52 0.25 8.91 2.79
C ARG A 52 0.61 10.16 1.98
N THR A 53 0.48 10.10 0.66
CA THR A 53 0.73 11.25 -0.23
C THR A 53 -0.15 12.45 0.15
N LEU A 54 -1.44 12.24 0.31
CA LEU A 54 -2.38 13.30 0.70
C LEU A 54 -2.08 13.84 2.10
N HIS A 55 -1.83 12.96 3.04
CA HIS A 55 -1.56 13.32 4.44
C HIS A 55 -0.26 14.13 4.59
N LEU A 56 0.83 13.71 3.96
CA LEU A 56 2.12 14.41 4.03
C LEU A 56 2.10 15.79 3.35
N ASN A 57 1.24 15.97 2.36
CA ASN A 57 1.09 17.26 1.68
C ASN A 57 0.00 18.15 2.28
N GLY A 58 -0.63 17.73 3.38
CA GLY A 58 -1.69 18.48 4.06
C GLY A 58 -2.93 18.72 3.21
N VAL A 59 -3.21 17.82 2.25
CA VAL A 59 -4.33 17.96 1.33
C VAL A 59 -5.61 17.51 2.00
N GLU A 60 -6.59 18.40 2.09
CA GLU A 60 -7.95 18.05 2.49
C GLU A 60 -8.71 17.47 1.31
N HIS A 61 -9.32 16.32 1.53
CA HIS A 61 -10.02 15.58 0.49
C HIS A 61 -11.20 14.79 1.10
N PRO A 62 -12.38 14.71 0.42
CA PRO A 62 -13.54 14.00 0.96
C PRO A 62 -13.28 12.51 1.24
N TRP A 63 -12.36 11.88 0.52
CA TRP A 63 -12.01 10.47 0.71
C TRP A 63 -10.99 10.23 1.82
N LEU A 64 -10.36 11.28 2.34
CA LEU A 64 -9.27 11.15 3.31
C LEU A 64 -9.66 10.33 4.55
N PRO A 65 -10.84 10.50 5.18
CA PRO A 65 -11.24 9.66 6.30
C PRO A 65 -11.37 8.18 5.95
N ARG A 66 -11.88 7.86 4.75
CA ARG A 66 -11.98 6.47 4.27
C ARG A 66 -10.61 5.87 3.99
N LEU A 67 -9.73 6.62 3.35
CA LEU A 67 -8.35 6.21 3.09
C LEU A 67 -7.56 6.00 4.38
N ALA A 68 -7.76 6.86 5.38
CA ALA A 68 -7.18 6.71 6.71
C ALA A 68 -7.65 5.43 7.40
N GLY A 69 -8.94 5.07 7.24
CA GLY A 69 -9.51 3.83 7.74
C GLY A 69 -8.88 2.59 7.08
N ILE A 70 -8.67 2.64 5.77
CA ILE A 70 -8.01 1.57 5.00
C ILE A 70 -6.55 1.43 5.46
N TYR A 71 -5.82 2.53 5.61
CA TYR A 71 -4.45 2.51 6.15
C TYR A 71 -4.39 1.84 7.53
N ARG A 72 -5.27 2.21 8.45
CA ARG A 72 -5.32 1.62 9.80
C ARG A 72 -5.64 0.13 9.77
N LYS A 73 -6.55 -0.29 8.89
CA LYS A 73 -6.88 -1.70 8.69
C LYS A 73 -5.66 -2.50 8.21
N VAL A 74 -4.94 -1.99 7.24
CA VAL A 74 -3.71 -2.62 6.74
C VAL A 74 -2.64 -2.66 7.83
N TRP A 75 -2.42 -1.56 8.53
CA TRP A 75 -1.48 -1.49 9.64
C TRP A 75 -1.79 -2.54 10.72
N TYR A 76 -3.04 -2.62 11.14
CA TYR A 76 -3.47 -3.57 12.16
C TYR A 76 -3.30 -5.02 11.70
N ALA A 77 -3.72 -5.34 10.49
CA ALA A 77 -3.54 -6.68 9.92
C ALA A 77 -2.07 -7.07 9.87
N ASN A 78 -1.19 -6.15 9.48
CA ASN A 78 0.25 -6.40 9.40
C ASN A 78 0.87 -6.56 10.80
N GLN A 79 0.37 -5.86 11.82
CA GLN A 79 0.81 -6.06 13.21
C GLN A 79 0.50 -7.48 13.73
N LEU A 80 -0.54 -8.12 13.21
CA LEU A 80 -0.87 -9.50 13.54
C LEU A 80 -0.09 -10.51 12.69
N LEU A 81 0.06 -10.23 11.40
CA LEU A 81 0.66 -11.16 10.44
C LEU A 81 2.17 -11.23 10.53
N LEU A 82 2.87 -10.12 10.71
CA LEU A 82 4.33 -10.10 10.76
C LEU A 82 4.91 -10.93 11.91
N PRO A 83 4.40 -10.86 13.15
CA PRO A 83 4.85 -11.76 14.22
C PRO A 83 4.55 -13.24 13.94
N ALA A 84 3.43 -13.54 13.28
CA ALA A 84 3.09 -14.91 12.88
C ALA A 84 4.07 -15.45 11.84
N VAL A 85 4.44 -14.65 10.85
CA VAL A 85 5.47 -15.00 9.86
C VAL A 85 6.82 -15.24 10.55
N ALA A 86 7.22 -14.37 11.47
CA ALA A 86 8.44 -14.52 12.23
C ALA A 86 8.45 -15.80 13.07
N ALA A 87 7.33 -16.16 13.70
CA ALA A 87 7.20 -17.39 14.47
C ALA A 87 7.33 -18.64 13.60
N VAL A 88 6.71 -18.65 12.43
CA VAL A 88 6.85 -19.76 11.47
C VAL A 88 8.28 -19.88 10.97
N ALA A 89 8.93 -18.78 10.62
CA ALA A 89 10.32 -18.77 10.19
C ALA A 89 11.25 -19.32 11.28
N ALA A 90 11.05 -18.90 12.53
CA ALA A 90 11.83 -19.42 13.68
C ALA A 90 11.64 -20.92 13.89
N ALA A 91 10.40 -21.41 13.74
CA ALA A 91 10.10 -22.85 13.84
C ALA A 91 10.78 -23.65 12.72
N MET A 92 10.84 -23.13 11.51
CA MET A 92 11.54 -23.74 10.38
C MET A 92 13.04 -23.82 10.65
N GLU A 93 13.65 -22.72 11.09
CA GLU A 93 15.08 -22.67 11.47
C GLU A 93 15.41 -23.65 12.59
N ALA A 94 14.56 -23.77 13.60
CA ALA A 94 14.71 -24.75 14.69
C ALA A 94 14.64 -26.20 14.20
N SER A 95 13.99 -26.43 13.06
CA SER A 95 13.91 -27.75 12.41
C SER A 95 14.96 -27.93 11.30
N ASP A 96 15.98 -27.10 11.27
CA ASP A 96 17.08 -27.09 10.29
C ASP A 96 16.60 -26.87 8.85
N VAL A 97 15.54 -26.07 8.70
CA VAL A 97 14.98 -25.64 7.40
C VAL A 97 15.18 -24.15 7.25
N ALA A 98 15.86 -23.74 6.18
CA ALA A 98 16.06 -22.32 5.88
C ALA A 98 14.77 -21.71 5.28
N PRO A 99 14.14 -20.74 5.95
CA PRO A 99 12.95 -20.08 5.41
C PRO A 99 13.32 -19.05 4.35
N LEU A 100 12.45 -18.90 3.35
CA LEU A 100 12.50 -17.82 2.39
C LEU A 100 11.18 -17.04 2.46
N VAL A 101 11.25 -15.78 2.90
CA VAL A 101 10.09 -14.90 2.95
C VAL A 101 9.98 -14.11 1.65
N VAL A 102 8.82 -14.14 1.03
CA VAL A 102 8.56 -13.49 -0.27
C VAL A 102 7.31 -12.61 -0.23
N GLY A 103 7.13 -11.78 -1.25
CA GLY A 103 5.95 -10.96 -1.42
C GLY A 103 5.80 -9.85 -0.37
N GLY A 104 4.58 -9.53 0.01
CA GLY A 104 4.28 -8.45 0.95
C GLY A 104 4.90 -8.63 2.33
N ALA A 105 5.01 -9.86 2.82
CA ALA A 105 5.65 -10.17 4.10
C ALA A 105 7.14 -9.82 4.14
N ALA A 106 7.84 -9.94 3.00
CA ALA A 106 9.22 -9.51 2.86
C ALA A 106 9.33 -7.99 2.62
N LEU A 107 8.46 -7.45 1.77
CA LEU A 107 8.54 -6.05 1.33
C LEU A 107 8.08 -5.06 2.39
N ALA A 108 7.01 -5.36 3.12
CA ALA A 108 6.43 -4.42 4.08
C ALA A 108 7.45 -3.96 5.15
N PRO A 109 8.22 -4.85 5.81
CA PRO A 109 9.18 -4.43 6.82
C PRO A 109 10.51 -3.92 6.26
N THR A 110 10.85 -4.21 5.00
CA THR A 110 12.18 -3.93 4.45
C THR A 110 12.23 -2.74 3.51
N VAL A 111 11.18 -2.50 2.75
CA VAL A 111 11.14 -1.48 1.68
C VAL A 111 10.28 -0.29 2.07
N TYR A 112 9.19 -0.52 2.79
CA TYR A 112 8.24 0.53 3.15
C TYR A 112 8.60 1.18 4.48
N PRO A 113 8.51 2.53 4.59
CA PRO A 113 8.88 3.23 5.83
C PRO A 113 7.90 3.00 6.98
N GLU A 114 6.69 2.56 6.69
CA GLU A 114 5.64 2.35 7.68
C GLU A 114 4.90 1.04 7.42
N PRO A 115 4.54 0.27 8.46
CA PRO A 115 3.91 -1.05 8.29
C PRO A 115 2.49 -1.01 7.73
N GLY A 116 1.84 0.14 7.71
CA GLY A 116 0.49 0.31 7.15
C GLY A 116 0.45 0.59 5.65
N LEU A 117 1.60 0.73 4.98
CA LEU A 117 1.65 1.15 3.58
C LEU A 117 1.52 0.00 2.58
N ARG A 118 1.79 -1.22 2.98
CA ARG A 118 1.76 -2.39 2.10
C ARG A 118 0.92 -3.51 2.73
N PRO A 119 -0.22 -3.88 2.14
CA PRO A 119 -0.91 -5.11 2.53
C PRO A 119 -0.04 -6.35 2.30
N ILE A 120 -0.09 -7.26 3.23
CA ILE A 120 0.60 -8.55 3.16
C ILE A 120 -0.32 -9.61 2.59
#